data_c7518afd387cf53542119a99a0bff3de
#
_entry.id   c7518afd387cf53542119a99a0bff3de
#
_cell.length_a   1.000
_cell.length_b   1.000
_cell.length_c   1.000
_cell.angle_alpha   90.00
_cell.angle_beta   90.00
_cell.angle_gamma   90.00
#
_symmetry.space_group_name_H-M   'P 1'
#
loop_
_entity.id
_entity.type
_entity.pdbx_description
1 polymer ?
#
loop_
_entity_poly.entity_id
_entity_poly.type
_entity_poly.pdbx_seq_one_letter_code
_entity_poly.pdbx_strand_id
1 'polypeptide(L)'
;MRNLAIIFAASVSLIFICSLRGSAQEQESSETEMKKKLEFSKNILDGLVTEDFSKILKNAEALNKLGRTKWLENESAAYRTQNQVFWFTTGTLALAAKEKNIDGATLSYTQMTHSCVNCHKLLRQL
;
A
#
# COMPACT_ATOMS: atom_id res chain seq x y z
N MET A 1 44.83 -8.44 27.69
CA MET A 1 44.51 -8.74 26.29
C MET A 1 43.29 -9.68 26.14
N ARG A 2 43.11 -10.66 27.04
CA ARG A 2 41.97 -11.62 26.96
C ARG A 2 40.56 -10.98 27.15
N ASN A 3 40.45 -9.94 27.98
CA ASN A 3 39.17 -9.26 28.26
C ASN A 3 38.74 -8.29 27.15
N LEU A 4 39.68 -7.79 26.33
CA LEU A 4 39.38 -6.88 25.21
C LEU A 4 38.72 -7.63 24.05
N ALA A 5 39.11 -8.89 23.81
CA ALA A 5 38.57 -9.74 22.76
C ALA A 5 37.11 -10.15 23.05
N ILE A 6 36.74 -10.34 24.33
CA ILE A 6 35.39 -10.71 24.75
C ILE A 6 34.42 -9.54 24.55
N ILE A 7 34.85 -8.30 24.83
CA ILE A 7 34.06 -7.10 24.65
C ILE A 7 33.77 -6.84 23.16
N PHE A 8 34.77 -7.09 22.28
CA PHE A 8 34.59 -6.93 20.83
C PHE A 8 33.63 -7.97 20.23
N ALA A 9 33.67 -9.21 20.69
CA ALA A 9 32.77 -10.26 20.23
C ALA A 9 31.32 -10.00 20.65
N ALA A 10 31.09 -9.47 21.86
CA ALA A 10 29.77 -9.13 22.36
C ALA A 10 29.12 -7.94 21.58
N SER A 11 29.92 -6.92 21.21
CA SER A 11 29.43 -5.76 20.48
C SER A 11 29.03 -6.09 19.03
N VAL A 12 29.77 -6.96 18.35
CA VAL A 12 29.44 -7.41 16.98
C VAL A 12 28.16 -8.24 16.96
N SER A 13 27.94 -9.10 17.95
CA SER A 13 26.72 -9.91 18.07
C SER A 13 25.47 -9.04 18.29
N LEU A 14 25.59 -7.96 19.07
CA LEU A 14 24.45 -7.06 19.35
C LEU A 14 24.03 -6.28 18.09
N ILE A 15 24.96 -5.83 17.26
CA ILE A 15 24.69 -5.10 16.01
C ILE A 15 23.99 -6.01 15.01
N PHE A 16 24.40 -7.29 14.92
CA PHE A 16 23.79 -8.25 13.98
C PHE A 16 22.32 -8.58 14.34
N ILE A 17 22.01 -8.71 15.63
CA ILE A 17 20.64 -8.97 16.11
C ILE A 17 19.71 -7.77 15.84
N CYS A 18 20.22 -6.54 15.95
CA CYS A 18 19.44 -5.32 15.70
C CYS A 18 19.07 -5.18 14.22
N SER A 19 19.97 -5.54 13.30
CA SER A 19 19.72 -5.48 11.84
C SER A 19 18.67 -6.48 11.37
N LEU A 20 18.61 -7.67 11.96
CA LEU A 20 17.61 -8.70 11.62
C LEU A 20 16.20 -8.33 12.10
N ARG A 21 16.06 -7.59 13.19
CA ARG A 21 14.75 -7.15 13.70
C ARG A 21 14.14 -6.03 12.87
N GLY A 22 14.92 -5.13 12.33
CA GLY A 22 14.44 -4.04 11.48
C GLY A 22 13.76 -4.53 10.21
N SER A 23 14.38 -5.47 9.49
CA SER A 23 13.84 -6.01 8.25
C SER A 23 12.56 -6.84 8.43
N ALA A 24 12.45 -7.60 9.52
CA ALA A 24 11.25 -8.38 9.81
C ALA A 24 10.04 -7.49 10.14
N GLN A 25 10.25 -6.40 10.86
CA GLN A 25 9.16 -5.48 11.25
C GLN A 25 8.66 -4.65 10.07
N GLU A 26 9.52 -4.27 9.14
CA GLU A 26 9.16 -3.57 7.92
C GLU A 26 8.34 -4.47 6.98
N GLN A 27 8.68 -5.73 6.88
CA GLN A 27 7.97 -6.73 6.08
C GLN A 27 6.57 -7.02 6.64
N GLU A 28 6.43 -7.18 7.95
CA GLU A 28 5.14 -7.38 8.63
C GLU A 28 4.21 -6.17 8.47
N SER A 29 4.74 -4.96 8.57
CA SER A 29 4.02 -3.71 8.32
C SER A 29 3.50 -3.64 6.88
N SER A 30 4.33 -3.96 5.90
CA SER A 30 3.98 -3.95 4.47
C SER A 30 2.89 -4.98 4.14
N GLU A 31 2.99 -6.20 4.68
CA GLU A 31 1.97 -7.25 4.49
C GLU A 31 0.61 -6.84 5.07
N THR A 32 0.62 -6.27 6.27
CA THR A 32 -0.60 -5.78 6.94
C THR A 32 -1.28 -4.68 6.12
N GLU A 33 -0.53 -3.76 5.52
CA GLU A 33 -1.07 -2.72 4.66
C GLU A 33 -1.65 -3.27 3.35
N MET A 34 -1.01 -4.27 2.75
CA MET A 34 -1.56 -4.93 1.55
C MET A 34 -2.86 -5.66 1.85
N LYS A 35 -2.98 -6.30 3.00
CA LYS A 35 -4.24 -6.92 3.47
C LYS A 35 -5.36 -5.86 3.61
N LYS A 36 -5.06 -4.70 4.20
CA LYS A 36 -6.02 -3.58 4.30
C LYS A 36 -6.44 -3.06 2.93
N LYS A 37 -5.50 -2.86 2.00
CA LYS A 37 -5.81 -2.43 0.62
C LYS A 37 -6.74 -3.43 -0.08
N LEU A 38 -6.48 -4.73 0.09
CA LEU A 38 -7.32 -5.78 -0.48
C LEU A 38 -8.73 -5.78 0.13
N GLU A 39 -8.84 -5.60 1.45
CA GLU A 39 -10.13 -5.51 2.14
C GLU A 39 -10.96 -4.32 1.64
N PHE A 40 -10.38 -3.12 1.57
CA PHE A 40 -11.07 -1.96 1.01
C PHE A 40 -11.50 -2.17 -0.44
N SER A 41 -10.65 -2.79 -1.27
CA SER A 41 -10.98 -3.12 -2.66
C SER A 41 -12.18 -4.07 -2.77
N LYS A 42 -12.24 -5.11 -1.93
CA LYS A 42 -13.40 -6.02 -1.86
C LYS A 42 -14.69 -5.30 -1.44
N ASN A 43 -14.60 -4.40 -0.46
CA ASN A 43 -15.73 -3.61 0.00
C ASN A 43 -16.23 -2.64 -1.08
N ILE A 44 -15.33 -2.10 -1.92
CA ILE A 44 -15.72 -1.28 -3.07
C ILE A 44 -16.46 -2.14 -4.10
N LEU A 45 -15.93 -3.32 -4.44
CA LEU A 45 -16.60 -4.23 -5.38
C LEU A 45 -18.02 -4.60 -4.92
N ASP A 46 -18.16 -4.93 -3.64
CA ASP A 46 -19.46 -5.20 -3.05
C ASP A 46 -20.41 -3.97 -3.13
N GLY A 47 -19.88 -2.78 -2.84
CA GLY A 47 -20.62 -1.53 -3.00
C GLY A 47 -21.03 -1.24 -4.45
N LEU A 48 -20.20 -1.55 -5.44
CA LEU A 48 -20.51 -1.39 -6.85
C LEU A 48 -21.67 -2.31 -7.29
N VAL A 49 -21.64 -3.57 -6.86
CA VAL A 49 -22.67 -4.57 -7.21
C VAL A 49 -24.03 -4.23 -6.56
N THR A 50 -24.01 -3.62 -5.38
CA THR A 50 -25.21 -3.24 -4.63
C THR A 50 -25.62 -1.77 -4.79
N GLU A 51 -24.89 -0.99 -5.60
CA GLU A 51 -25.06 0.47 -5.78
C GLU A 51 -25.01 1.25 -4.45
N ASP A 52 -24.24 0.74 -3.46
CA ASP A 52 -24.03 1.42 -2.18
C ASP A 52 -22.91 2.47 -2.34
N PHE A 53 -23.25 3.66 -2.78
CA PHE A 53 -22.32 4.77 -2.99
C PHE A 53 -21.61 5.20 -1.70
N SER A 54 -22.24 5.07 -0.54
CA SER A 54 -21.63 5.40 0.75
C SER A 54 -20.47 4.44 1.06
N LYS A 55 -20.68 3.16 0.82
CA LYS A 55 -19.66 2.11 0.99
C LYS A 55 -18.52 2.29 0.01
N ILE A 56 -18.82 2.57 -1.28
CA ILE A 56 -17.80 2.86 -2.29
C ILE A 56 -16.96 4.05 -1.86
N LEU A 57 -17.59 5.19 -1.54
CA LEU A 57 -16.92 6.42 -1.15
C LEU A 57 -15.99 6.22 0.04
N LYS A 58 -16.49 5.66 1.13
CA LYS A 58 -15.72 5.41 2.37
C LYS A 58 -14.44 4.61 2.09
N ASN A 59 -14.57 3.52 1.33
CA ASN A 59 -13.44 2.62 1.08
C ASN A 59 -12.47 3.19 0.02
N ALA A 60 -12.97 3.95 -0.96
CA ALA A 60 -12.13 4.64 -1.95
C ALA A 60 -11.30 5.75 -1.30
N GLU A 61 -11.88 6.54 -0.39
CA GLU A 61 -11.14 7.55 0.38
C GLU A 61 -10.06 6.93 1.28
N ALA A 62 -10.36 5.79 1.91
CA ALA A 62 -9.37 5.06 2.71
C ALA A 62 -8.18 4.60 1.86
N LEU A 63 -8.43 4.05 0.66
CA LEU A 63 -7.38 3.68 -0.30
C LEU A 63 -6.59 4.89 -0.80
N ASN A 64 -7.28 5.98 -1.11
CA ASN A 64 -6.66 7.23 -1.55
C ASN A 64 -5.68 7.77 -0.50
N LYS A 65 -6.11 7.81 0.77
CA LYS A 65 -5.25 8.21 1.89
C LYS A 65 -4.01 7.34 2.02
N LEU A 66 -4.16 6.00 1.95
CA LEU A 66 -3.03 5.07 1.99
C LEU A 66 -2.06 5.29 0.83
N GLY A 67 -2.57 5.50 -0.38
CA GLY A 67 -1.75 5.80 -1.55
C GLY A 67 -0.92 7.07 -1.37
N ARG A 68 -1.52 8.15 -0.88
CA ARG A 68 -0.83 9.43 -0.64
C ARG A 68 0.26 9.31 0.42
N THR A 69 -0.02 8.65 1.54
CA THR A 69 0.96 8.44 2.61
C THR A 69 2.18 7.68 2.09
N LYS A 70 1.97 6.59 1.38
CA LYS A 70 3.05 5.77 0.83
C LYS A 70 3.85 6.47 -0.29
N TRP A 71 3.23 7.36 -1.04
CA TRP A 71 3.93 8.18 -2.02
C TRP A 71 4.92 9.14 -1.34
N LEU A 72 4.56 9.69 -0.19
CA LEU A 72 5.42 10.60 0.58
C LEU A 72 6.58 9.87 1.26
N GLU A 73 6.35 8.64 1.74
CA GLU A 73 7.31 7.87 2.52
C GLU A 73 8.37 7.14 1.65
N ASN A 74 8.11 6.88 0.37
CA ASN A 74 9.00 6.09 -0.47
C ASN A 74 9.86 6.96 -1.39
N GLU A 75 11.17 6.72 -1.43
CA GLU A 75 12.13 7.48 -2.24
C GLU A 75 12.30 6.95 -3.67
N SER A 76 11.91 5.69 -3.94
CA SER A 76 12.01 5.10 -5.27
C SER A 76 11.12 5.82 -6.29
N ALA A 77 11.71 6.41 -7.32
CA ALA A 77 10.96 7.09 -8.39
C ALA A 77 9.99 6.15 -9.10
N ALA A 78 10.40 4.90 -9.37
CA ALA A 78 9.56 3.90 -10.01
C ALA A 78 8.34 3.53 -9.14
N TYR A 79 8.56 3.32 -7.85
CA TYR A 79 7.48 3.07 -6.89
C TYR A 79 6.52 4.27 -6.82
N ARG A 80 7.06 5.49 -6.68
CA ARG A 80 6.24 6.72 -6.58
C ARG A 80 5.38 6.93 -7.80
N THR A 81 5.90 6.66 -9.01
CA THR A 81 5.14 6.75 -10.25
C THR A 81 3.95 5.79 -10.26
N GLN A 82 4.16 4.51 -9.92
CA GLN A 82 3.06 3.53 -9.87
C GLN A 82 2.05 3.87 -8.77
N ASN A 83 2.51 4.30 -7.61
CA ASN A 83 1.65 4.68 -6.51
C ASN A 83 0.86 5.97 -6.80
N GLN A 84 1.39 6.89 -7.60
CA GLN A 84 0.66 8.08 -8.06
C GLN A 84 -0.54 7.71 -8.92
N VAL A 85 -0.38 6.74 -9.84
CA VAL A 85 -1.51 6.21 -10.64
C VAL A 85 -2.59 5.62 -9.73
N PHE A 86 -2.20 4.80 -8.74
CA PHE A 86 -3.11 4.24 -7.76
C PHE A 86 -3.85 5.32 -6.97
N TRP A 87 -3.13 6.30 -6.45
CA TRP A 87 -3.70 7.43 -5.72
C TRP A 87 -4.68 8.24 -6.59
N PHE A 88 -4.32 8.53 -7.84
CA PHE A 88 -5.19 9.25 -8.76
C PHE A 88 -6.48 8.48 -9.04
N THR A 89 -6.39 7.21 -9.39
CA THR A 89 -7.56 6.38 -9.71
C THR A 89 -8.48 6.14 -8.52
N THR A 90 -7.95 6.03 -7.30
CA THR A 90 -8.78 5.97 -6.08
C THR A 90 -9.47 7.30 -5.79
N GLY A 91 -8.88 8.43 -6.15
CA GLY A 91 -9.50 9.75 -6.06
C GLY A 91 -10.66 9.92 -7.04
N THR A 92 -10.48 9.51 -8.30
CA THR A 92 -11.58 9.55 -9.30
C THR A 92 -12.71 8.60 -8.94
N LEU A 93 -12.41 7.44 -8.35
CA LEU A 93 -13.41 6.52 -7.83
C LEU A 93 -14.24 7.14 -6.70
N ALA A 94 -13.59 7.80 -5.74
CA ALA A 94 -14.27 8.49 -4.65
C ALA A 94 -15.16 9.63 -5.17
N LEU A 95 -14.68 10.39 -6.17
CA LEU A 95 -15.47 11.45 -6.81
C LEU A 95 -16.71 10.89 -7.50
N ALA A 96 -16.56 9.85 -8.32
CA ALA A 96 -17.68 9.21 -9.01
C ALA A 96 -18.73 8.67 -8.03
N ALA A 97 -18.29 8.08 -6.91
CA ALA A 97 -19.19 7.62 -5.85
C ALA A 97 -19.94 8.77 -5.18
N LYS A 98 -19.27 9.90 -4.93
CA LYS A 98 -19.88 11.11 -4.38
C LYS A 98 -20.97 11.69 -5.31
N GLU A 99 -20.73 11.62 -6.62
CA GLU A 99 -21.65 12.07 -7.66
C GLU A 99 -22.75 11.03 -8.00
N LYS A 100 -22.74 9.87 -7.33
CA LYS A 100 -23.64 8.74 -7.58
C LYS A 100 -23.56 8.24 -9.04
N ASN A 101 -22.41 8.34 -9.65
CA ASN A 101 -22.15 7.87 -11.00
C ASN A 101 -21.58 6.45 -10.96
N ILE A 102 -22.45 5.44 -11.12
CA ILE A 102 -22.06 4.02 -11.01
C ILE A 102 -21.13 3.60 -12.15
N ASP A 103 -21.34 4.10 -13.38
CA ASP A 103 -20.51 3.77 -14.53
C ASP A 103 -19.09 4.34 -14.36
N GLY A 104 -19.00 5.61 -13.93
CA GLY A 104 -17.73 6.27 -13.60
C GLY A 104 -17.00 5.58 -12.46
N ALA A 105 -17.71 5.14 -11.42
CA ALA A 105 -17.16 4.39 -10.31
C ALA A 105 -16.63 3.03 -10.76
N THR A 106 -17.36 2.29 -11.59
CA THR A 106 -16.96 0.99 -12.14
C THR A 106 -15.72 1.11 -13.02
N LEU A 107 -15.68 2.12 -13.89
CA LEU A 107 -14.50 2.39 -14.73
C LEU A 107 -13.27 2.70 -13.87
N SER A 108 -13.42 3.58 -12.87
CA SER A 108 -12.34 3.97 -11.97
C SER A 108 -11.85 2.78 -11.12
N TYR A 109 -12.74 1.89 -10.69
CA TYR A 109 -12.38 0.65 -9.99
C TYR A 109 -11.55 -0.29 -10.87
N THR A 110 -11.92 -0.44 -12.13
CA THR A 110 -11.16 -1.22 -13.11
C THR A 110 -9.75 -0.66 -13.30
N GLN A 111 -9.62 0.65 -13.46
CA GLN A 111 -8.33 1.33 -13.58
C GLN A 111 -7.48 1.18 -12.31
N MET A 112 -8.09 1.30 -11.13
CA MET A 112 -7.44 1.07 -9.84
C MET A 112 -6.90 -0.35 -9.75
N THR A 113 -7.70 -1.36 -10.10
CA THR A 113 -7.28 -2.77 -10.10
C THR A 113 -6.08 -2.99 -11.04
N HIS A 114 -6.11 -2.38 -12.22
CA HIS A 114 -4.99 -2.44 -13.16
C HIS A 114 -3.72 -1.80 -12.58
N SER A 115 -3.82 -0.68 -11.86
CA SER A 115 -2.69 -0.04 -11.19
C SER A 115 -2.08 -0.93 -10.11
N CYS A 116 -2.91 -1.66 -9.35
CA CYS A 116 -2.43 -2.64 -8.36
C CYS A 116 -1.58 -3.74 -9.04
N VAL A 117 -2.07 -4.30 -10.15
CA VAL A 117 -1.36 -5.34 -10.89
C VAL A 117 -0.03 -4.84 -11.44
N ASN A 118 0.00 -3.63 -12.01
CA ASN A 118 1.23 -3.05 -12.56
C ASN A 118 2.28 -2.76 -11.49
N CYS A 119 1.87 -2.20 -10.35
CA CYS A 119 2.77 -1.98 -9.22
C CYS A 119 3.37 -3.31 -8.73
N HIS A 120 2.55 -4.35 -8.56
CA HIS A 120 3.03 -5.68 -8.15
C HIS A 120 3.91 -6.37 -9.19
N LYS A 121 3.70 -6.12 -10.50
CA LYS A 121 4.62 -6.59 -11.54
C LYS A 121 5.99 -5.93 -11.39
N LEU A 122 6.03 -4.61 -11.17
CA LEU A 122 7.28 -3.87 -10.95
C LEU A 122 8.04 -4.41 -9.74
N LEU A 123 7.37 -4.57 -8.61
CA LEU A 123 8.00 -5.04 -7.35
C LEU A 123 8.56 -6.48 -7.43
N ARG A 124 8.04 -7.31 -8.34
CA ARG A 124 8.58 -8.66 -8.58
C ARG A 124 9.79 -8.68 -9.51
N GLN A 125 10.10 -7.58 -10.16
CA GLN A 125 11.25 -7.45 -11.07
C GLN A 125 12.45 -6.77 -10.40
N LEU A 126 12.27 -6.22 -9.19
CA LEU A 126 13.32 -5.63 -8.35
C LEU A 126 13.91 -6.67 -7.41
#